data_c8f700479ed17719a020d57e4b980764
#
_entry.id   c8f700479ed17719a020d57e4b980764
#
_cell.length_a   1.000
_cell.length_b   1.000
_cell.length_c   1.000
_cell.angle_alpha   90.00
_cell.angle_beta   90.00
_cell.angle_gamma   90.00
#
_symmetry.space_group_name_H-M   'P 1'
#
loop_
_entity.id
_entity.type
_entity.pdbx_description
1 polymer ?
#
loop_
_entity_poly.entity_id
_entity_poly.type
_entity_poly.pdbx_seq_one_letter_code
_entity_poly.pdbx_strand_id
1 'polypeptide(L)'
;HADGDATTFKAFNITAHAHLLNTGANVLAIQGLNTSMTSSDMLISPELHAVRITDPTIGDPGYLGTPSPGTFNGDTFDGFVSDTKFSVDRGFFKTPFDVRITTDTVDAEIRYTLDGTAPSRTRGKIHSGPIKISGTTIVRAMAHRPGFKPTNIDTHTYLFPADVMTQPKMRTTITRSGVYGPQMVDSLKAVPTISLVTPNAAFLNEGGSNIREEYQTSIEMIFPDGTHGFQENGGLSNYGGRYTNFRKKNFRVAFRSKFGAAKLRYPI
;
A
#
# COMPACT_ATOMS: atom_id res chain seq x y z
N HIS A 1 -36.42 -34.19 11.12
CA HIS A 1 -34.98 -33.86 11.08
C HIS A 1 -34.47 -33.77 12.52
N ALA A 2 -33.27 -34.30 12.77
CA ALA A 2 -32.62 -34.11 14.06
C ALA A 2 -32.18 -32.63 14.20
N ASP A 3 -32.16 -32.08 15.41
CA ASP A 3 -31.86 -30.68 15.70
C ASP A 3 -30.52 -30.19 15.08
N GLY A 4 -29.57 -31.09 14.86
CA GLY A 4 -28.29 -30.79 14.19
C GLY A 4 -28.40 -30.45 12.69
N ASP A 5 -29.50 -30.81 12.03
CA ASP A 5 -29.71 -30.49 10.61
C ASP A 5 -30.29 -29.09 10.42
N ALA A 6 -30.85 -28.49 11.44
CA ALA A 6 -31.49 -27.16 11.37
C ALA A 6 -30.50 -26.01 11.16
N THR A 7 -29.22 -26.24 11.46
CA THR A 7 -28.12 -25.22 11.31
C THR A 7 -27.32 -25.37 10.03
N THR A 8 -27.68 -26.35 9.17
CA THR A 8 -26.91 -26.62 7.94
C THR A 8 -27.70 -26.16 6.71
N PHE A 9 -27.15 -25.21 5.97
CA PHE A 9 -27.75 -24.79 4.71
C PHE A 9 -27.71 -25.92 3.67
N LYS A 10 -28.88 -26.18 3.07
CA LYS A 10 -28.98 -27.12 1.93
C LYS A 10 -29.10 -26.34 0.62
N ALA A 11 -28.15 -26.55 -0.30
CA ALA A 11 -28.20 -25.94 -1.62
C ALA A 11 -29.12 -26.71 -2.57
N PHE A 12 -30.00 -26.01 -3.22
CA PHE A 12 -30.88 -26.57 -4.27
C PHE A 12 -30.54 -25.87 -5.60
N ASN A 13 -30.20 -26.66 -6.61
CA ASN A 13 -29.96 -26.12 -7.94
C ASN A 13 -31.30 -25.90 -8.66
N ILE A 14 -31.65 -24.63 -8.87
CA ILE A 14 -32.87 -24.20 -9.58
C ILE A 14 -32.58 -23.62 -10.96
N THR A 15 -31.38 -23.82 -11.53
CA THR A 15 -30.95 -23.28 -12.81
C THR A 15 -31.89 -23.67 -13.95
N ALA A 16 -32.49 -24.87 -13.91
CA ALA A 16 -33.48 -25.30 -14.88
C ALA A 16 -34.72 -24.39 -15.00
N HIS A 17 -34.98 -23.60 -13.93
CA HIS A 17 -36.11 -22.68 -13.85
C HIS A 17 -35.71 -21.21 -14.06
N ALA A 18 -34.45 -20.94 -14.43
CA ALA A 18 -33.95 -19.58 -14.66
C ALA A 18 -34.70 -18.83 -15.76
N HIS A 19 -35.31 -19.59 -16.74
CA HIS A 19 -36.12 -19.03 -17.81
C HIS A 19 -37.43 -18.39 -17.34
N LEU A 20 -37.86 -18.66 -16.11
CA LEU A 20 -39.03 -18.05 -15.48
C LEU A 20 -38.78 -16.66 -14.93
N LEU A 21 -37.51 -16.25 -14.79
CA LEU A 21 -37.16 -14.94 -14.27
C LEU A 21 -37.41 -13.88 -15.32
N ASN A 22 -38.02 -12.78 -14.91
CA ASN A 22 -38.28 -11.61 -15.75
C ASN A 22 -37.23 -10.50 -15.46
N THR A 23 -37.06 -9.61 -16.44
CA THR A 23 -36.29 -8.39 -16.21
C THR A 23 -37.00 -7.52 -15.18
N GLY A 24 -36.31 -7.16 -14.10
CA GLY A 24 -36.87 -6.38 -12.97
C GLY A 24 -37.14 -7.24 -11.73
N ALA A 25 -38.16 -6.90 -10.98
CA ALA A 25 -38.47 -7.58 -9.74
C ALA A 25 -39.09 -8.97 -9.96
N ASN A 26 -38.55 -9.95 -9.25
CA ASN A 26 -39.06 -11.34 -9.20
C ASN A 26 -39.41 -11.68 -7.75
N VAL A 27 -40.40 -12.53 -7.57
CA VAL A 27 -40.82 -12.99 -6.24
C VAL A 27 -40.50 -14.48 -6.10
N LEU A 28 -39.72 -14.83 -5.10
CA LEU A 28 -39.49 -16.20 -4.68
C LEU A 28 -40.46 -16.55 -3.54
N ALA A 29 -41.40 -17.43 -3.80
CA ALA A 29 -42.30 -17.95 -2.76
C ALA A 29 -41.77 -19.29 -2.26
N ILE A 30 -41.65 -19.41 -0.94
CA ILE A 30 -41.19 -20.63 -0.27
C ILE A 30 -42.30 -21.08 0.67
N GLN A 31 -42.78 -22.33 0.49
CA GLN A 31 -43.75 -22.95 1.38
C GLN A 31 -43.01 -23.88 2.32
N GLY A 32 -43.06 -23.60 3.60
CA GLY A 32 -42.63 -24.51 4.67
C GLY A 32 -43.79 -25.35 5.12
N LEU A 33 -43.58 -26.66 5.20
CA LEU A 33 -44.54 -27.61 5.74
C LEU A 33 -44.01 -28.16 7.06
N ASN A 34 -44.75 -27.90 8.13
CA ASN A 34 -44.44 -28.43 9.44
C ASN A 34 -45.05 -29.80 9.62
N THR A 35 -44.40 -30.70 10.38
CA THR A 35 -44.89 -32.07 10.61
C THR A 35 -46.13 -32.12 11.52
N SER A 36 -46.35 -31.08 12.33
CA SER A 36 -47.53 -30.93 13.14
C SER A 36 -47.84 -29.48 13.44
N MET A 37 -49.10 -29.18 13.78
CA MET A 37 -49.53 -27.82 14.16
C MET A 37 -48.92 -27.30 15.48
N THR A 38 -48.30 -28.19 16.27
CA THR A 38 -47.69 -27.87 17.57
C THR A 38 -46.18 -27.83 17.54
N SER A 39 -45.55 -28.11 16.39
CA SER A 39 -44.11 -28.00 16.25
C SER A 39 -43.68 -26.52 16.11
N SER A 40 -42.75 -26.10 16.95
CA SER A 40 -42.19 -24.73 16.97
C SER A 40 -40.93 -24.57 16.13
N ASP A 41 -40.47 -25.64 15.43
CA ASP A 41 -39.10 -25.76 14.96
C ASP A 41 -38.98 -25.53 13.44
N MET A 42 -39.68 -24.56 12.90
CA MET A 42 -39.53 -24.22 11.50
C MET A 42 -38.70 -22.95 11.35
N LEU A 43 -37.46 -23.10 10.88
CA LEU A 43 -36.59 -21.99 10.46
C LEU A 43 -36.43 -22.03 8.93
N ILE A 44 -36.81 -20.95 8.26
CA ILE A 44 -36.57 -20.75 6.83
C ILE A 44 -35.76 -19.49 6.69
N SER A 45 -34.49 -19.64 6.27
CA SER A 45 -33.60 -18.55 5.96
C SER A 45 -33.08 -18.73 4.51
N PRO A 46 -33.81 -18.28 3.51
CA PRO A 46 -33.43 -18.48 2.12
C PRO A 46 -32.31 -17.52 1.73
N GLU A 47 -31.30 -18.04 1.06
CA GLU A 47 -30.31 -17.27 0.33
C GLU A 47 -30.40 -17.66 -1.15
N LEU A 48 -30.58 -16.69 -2.04
CA LEU A 48 -30.58 -16.91 -3.48
C LEU A 48 -29.25 -16.46 -4.07
N HIS A 49 -28.48 -17.42 -4.55
CA HIS A 49 -27.24 -17.16 -5.26
C HIS A 49 -27.45 -17.28 -6.77
N ALA A 50 -27.32 -16.18 -7.50
CA ALA A 50 -27.26 -16.18 -8.95
C ALA A 50 -25.79 -16.15 -9.39
N VAL A 51 -25.34 -17.22 -10.02
CA VAL A 51 -24.07 -17.22 -10.72
C VAL A 51 -24.38 -16.90 -12.20
N ARG A 52 -24.01 -15.73 -12.65
CA ARG A 52 -24.01 -15.43 -14.08
C ARG A 52 -22.90 -16.26 -14.72
N ILE A 53 -23.27 -17.36 -15.36
CA ILE A 53 -22.37 -18.01 -16.32
C ILE A 53 -22.37 -17.09 -17.53
N THR A 54 -21.45 -16.14 -17.56
CA THR A 54 -21.14 -15.43 -18.80
C THR A 54 -20.59 -16.47 -19.78
N ASP A 55 -21.07 -16.40 -21.01
CA ASP A 55 -20.65 -17.23 -22.11
C ASP A 55 -19.14 -17.52 -22.04
N PRO A 56 -18.69 -18.78 -22.07
CA PRO A 56 -17.28 -19.13 -22.06
C PRO A 56 -16.47 -18.57 -23.24
N THR A 57 -17.14 -17.93 -24.19
CA THR A 57 -16.49 -17.16 -25.27
C THR A 57 -16.11 -15.74 -24.85
N ILE A 58 -16.47 -15.28 -23.63
CA ILE A 58 -16.14 -13.94 -23.16
C ILE A 58 -14.97 -14.01 -22.18
N GLY A 59 -13.80 -13.83 -22.75
CA GLY A 59 -12.57 -13.46 -22.05
C GLY A 59 -11.78 -14.64 -21.48
N ASP A 60 -10.49 -14.61 -21.72
CA ASP A 60 -9.54 -15.46 -21.01
C ASP A 60 -9.70 -15.29 -19.50
N PRO A 61 -9.53 -16.36 -18.71
CA PRO A 61 -9.61 -16.28 -17.27
C PRO A 61 -8.59 -15.27 -16.75
N GLY A 62 -9.07 -14.14 -16.23
CA GLY A 62 -8.23 -13.07 -15.70
C GLY A 62 -8.08 -13.17 -14.19
N TYR A 63 -7.03 -12.54 -13.66
CA TYR A 63 -6.78 -12.40 -12.24
C TYR A 63 -7.55 -11.20 -11.68
N LEU A 64 -8.19 -11.36 -10.53
CA LEU A 64 -8.86 -10.26 -9.84
C LEU A 64 -7.84 -9.32 -9.19
N GLY A 65 -8.01 -8.03 -9.39
CA GLY A 65 -7.17 -7.01 -8.75
C GLY A 65 -7.29 -6.96 -7.23
N THR A 66 -8.48 -7.26 -6.72
CA THR A 66 -8.80 -7.36 -5.29
C THR A 66 -9.83 -8.45 -5.06
N PRO A 67 -9.76 -9.22 -3.96
CA PRO A 67 -10.81 -10.14 -3.58
C PRO A 67 -12.14 -9.39 -3.40
N SER A 68 -13.22 -9.95 -3.92
CA SER A 68 -14.58 -9.37 -3.85
C SER A 68 -15.61 -10.35 -3.29
N PRO A 69 -15.39 -11.01 -2.13
CA PRO A 69 -16.33 -11.98 -1.58
C PRO A 69 -17.68 -11.32 -1.33
N GLY A 70 -18.75 -11.92 -1.86
CA GLY A 70 -20.13 -11.42 -1.72
C GLY A 70 -20.48 -10.20 -2.57
N THR A 71 -19.62 -9.74 -3.47
CA THR A 71 -19.88 -8.63 -4.41
C THR A 71 -19.49 -9.02 -5.84
N PHE A 72 -19.86 -8.20 -6.81
CA PHE A 72 -19.39 -8.42 -8.19
C PHE A 72 -17.87 -8.27 -8.27
N ASN A 73 -17.24 -9.12 -9.09
CA ASN A 73 -15.82 -9.01 -9.37
C ASN A 73 -15.52 -7.65 -10.03
N GLY A 74 -14.46 -7.00 -9.55
CA GLY A 74 -13.94 -5.80 -10.18
C GLY A 74 -13.13 -6.10 -11.44
N ASP A 75 -12.25 -5.17 -11.81
CA ASP A 75 -11.39 -5.30 -12.99
C ASP A 75 -10.52 -6.57 -12.91
N THR A 76 -10.44 -7.27 -14.03
CA THR A 76 -9.56 -8.42 -14.22
C THR A 76 -8.28 -8.01 -14.93
N PHE A 77 -7.21 -8.75 -14.67
CA PHE A 77 -5.90 -8.56 -15.28
C PHE A 77 -5.43 -9.87 -15.92
N ASP A 78 -4.66 -9.78 -16.99
CA ASP A 78 -4.00 -10.93 -17.62
C ASP A 78 -2.92 -11.56 -16.73
N GLY A 79 -2.42 -10.78 -15.75
CA GLY A 79 -1.41 -11.20 -14.80
C GLY A 79 -1.00 -10.09 -13.85
N PHE A 80 0.08 -10.32 -13.14
CA PHE A 80 0.71 -9.36 -12.24
C PHE A 80 2.10 -9.02 -12.75
N VAL A 81 2.46 -7.74 -12.71
CA VAL A 81 3.84 -7.33 -12.98
C VAL A 81 4.70 -7.74 -11.78
N SER A 82 5.81 -8.43 -12.04
CA SER A 82 6.80 -8.79 -11.03
C SER A 82 7.42 -7.54 -10.41
N ASP A 83 7.69 -7.62 -9.13
CA ASP A 83 8.15 -6.48 -8.33
C ASP A 83 9.43 -5.84 -8.86
N THR A 84 9.65 -4.56 -8.52
CA THR A 84 10.86 -3.84 -8.92
C THR A 84 12.04 -4.26 -8.05
N LYS A 85 13.22 -4.42 -8.68
CA LYS A 85 14.48 -4.78 -8.04
C LYS A 85 15.49 -3.68 -8.24
N PHE A 86 16.02 -3.15 -7.16
CA PHE A 86 17.04 -2.11 -7.16
C PHE A 86 18.43 -2.74 -7.03
N SER A 87 19.38 -2.32 -7.87
CA SER A 87 20.76 -2.83 -7.83
C SER A 87 21.53 -2.43 -6.56
N VAL A 88 21.09 -1.40 -5.89
CA VAL A 88 21.61 -0.91 -4.61
C VAL A 88 20.45 -0.68 -3.68
N ASP A 89 20.49 -1.26 -2.49
CA ASP A 89 19.43 -1.08 -1.49
C ASP A 89 19.55 0.29 -0.79
N ARG A 90 18.46 0.69 -0.11
CA ARG A 90 18.44 1.89 0.76
C ARG A 90 19.58 1.85 1.76
N GLY A 91 20.07 2.98 2.18
CA GLY A 91 21.18 2.98 3.14
C GLY A 91 21.92 4.28 3.28
N PHE A 92 23.06 4.21 3.98
CA PHE A 92 23.97 5.32 4.20
C PHE A 92 25.16 5.23 3.26
N PHE A 93 25.45 6.32 2.55
CA PHE A 93 26.49 6.38 1.53
C PHE A 93 27.45 7.56 1.76
N LYS A 94 28.66 7.45 1.24
CA LYS A 94 29.69 8.48 1.30
C LYS A 94 30.13 8.94 -0.06
N THR A 95 30.01 8.08 -1.06
CA THR A 95 30.47 8.32 -2.45
C THR A 95 29.34 8.14 -3.44
N PRO A 96 29.31 8.89 -4.55
CA PRO A 96 28.35 8.69 -5.62
C PRO A 96 28.39 7.28 -6.22
N PHE A 97 27.23 6.79 -6.66
CA PHE A 97 27.06 5.50 -7.33
C PHE A 97 25.87 5.55 -8.29
N ASP A 98 25.74 4.48 -9.07
CA ASP A 98 24.62 4.33 -10.01
C ASP A 98 23.66 3.24 -9.54
N VAL A 99 22.36 3.51 -9.70
CA VAL A 99 21.26 2.57 -9.40
C VAL A 99 20.60 2.14 -10.69
N ARG A 100 20.43 0.81 -10.87
CA ARG A 100 19.58 0.24 -11.90
C ARG A 100 18.33 -0.35 -11.27
N ILE A 101 17.21 -0.26 -11.98
CA ILE A 101 15.94 -0.84 -11.54
C ILE A 101 15.52 -1.83 -12.61
N THR A 102 15.16 -3.04 -12.20
CA THR A 102 14.72 -4.12 -13.08
C THR A 102 13.43 -4.74 -12.59
N THR A 103 12.73 -5.45 -13.45
CA THR A 103 11.62 -6.35 -13.12
C THR A 103 11.74 -7.61 -13.97
N ASP A 104 11.24 -8.74 -13.48
CA ASP A 104 11.27 -10.00 -14.24
C ASP A 104 10.14 -10.07 -15.30
N THR A 105 9.21 -9.12 -15.30
CA THR A 105 8.14 -9.09 -16.32
C THR A 105 8.68 -8.51 -17.62
N VAL A 106 8.70 -9.33 -18.65
CA VAL A 106 9.09 -8.90 -20.01
C VAL A 106 8.14 -7.81 -20.50
N ASP A 107 8.67 -6.82 -21.23
CA ASP A 107 7.94 -5.68 -21.78
C ASP A 107 7.23 -4.78 -20.74
N ALA A 108 7.57 -4.89 -19.48
CA ALA A 108 7.09 -3.95 -18.49
C ALA A 108 7.90 -2.63 -18.54
N GLU A 109 7.19 -1.50 -18.53
CA GLU A 109 7.80 -0.18 -18.39
C GLU A 109 7.98 0.14 -16.90
N ILE A 110 9.18 0.56 -16.53
CA ILE A 110 9.48 1.03 -15.18
C ILE A 110 9.49 2.56 -15.19
N ARG A 111 8.72 3.17 -14.28
CA ARG A 111 8.73 4.60 -14.04
C ARG A 111 9.24 4.93 -12.65
N TYR A 112 9.99 6.02 -12.55
CA TYR A 112 10.54 6.48 -11.27
C TYR A 112 10.43 7.99 -11.10
N THR A 113 10.45 8.42 -9.83
CA THR A 113 10.53 9.83 -9.42
C THR A 113 11.68 10.02 -8.43
N LEU A 114 12.19 11.27 -8.35
CA LEU A 114 13.26 11.66 -7.42
C LEU A 114 12.83 12.79 -6.48
N ASP A 115 11.59 13.23 -6.58
CA ASP A 115 11.01 14.37 -5.84
C ASP A 115 10.05 13.93 -4.71
N GLY A 116 10.02 12.63 -4.40
CA GLY A 116 9.12 12.06 -3.39
C GLY A 116 7.68 11.85 -3.86
N THR A 117 7.31 12.30 -5.06
CA THR A 117 5.97 12.04 -5.61
C THR A 117 5.82 10.56 -5.99
N ALA A 118 4.58 10.07 -6.00
CA ALA A 118 4.28 8.71 -6.42
C ALA A 118 4.38 8.60 -7.95
N PRO A 119 5.21 7.69 -8.52
CA PRO A 119 5.15 7.36 -9.93
C PRO A 119 3.81 6.70 -10.28
N SER A 120 3.40 6.82 -11.54
CA SER A 120 2.21 6.18 -12.08
C SER A 120 2.44 5.76 -13.53
N ARG A 121 1.46 5.15 -14.18
CA ARG A 121 1.53 4.81 -15.61
C ARG A 121 1.86 6.03 -16.50
N THR A 122 1.59 7.24 -16.02
CA THR A 122 1.79 8.48 -16.79
C THR A 122 2.70 9.50 -16.10
N ARG A 123 3.06 9.27 -14.83
CA ARG A 123 3.92 10.16 -14.05
C ARG A 123 5.25 9.50 -13.73
N GLY A 124 6.29 10.27 -13.79
CA GLY A 124 7.68 9.86 -13.54
C GLY A 124 8.46 9.71 -14.82
N LYS A 125 9.78 9.60 -14.69
CA LYS A 125 10.69 9.31 -15.79
C LYS A 125 10.65 7.82 -16.12
N ILE A 126 10.75 7.50 -17.39
CA ILE A 126 10.93 6.09 -17.81
C ILE A 126 12.38 5.70 -17.50
N HIS A 127 12.54 4.54 -16.87
CA HIS A 127 13.86 4.00 -16.57
C HIS A 127 14.46 3.34 -17.81
N SER A 128 15.41 3.98 -18.42
CA SER A 128 16.12 3.51 -19.62
C SER A 128 17.61 3.26 -19.38
N GLY A 129 18.10 3.50 -18.17
CA GLY A 129 19.53 3.36 -17.84
C GLY A 129 19.82 3.71 -16.38
N PRO A 130 21.09 3.66 -15.96
CA PRO A 130 21.45 3.90 -14.57
C PRO A 130 21.03 5.29 -14.08
N ILE A 131 20.56 5.36 -12.86
CA ILE A 131 20.24 6.60 -12.15
C ILE A 131 21.44 6.96 -11.29
N LYS A 132 22.09 8.08 -11.58
CA LYS A 132 23.22 8.56 -10.78
C LYS A 132 22.73 9.12 -9.45
N ILE A 133 23.23 8.59 -8.36
CA ILE A 133 22.98 9.05 -6.99
C ILE A 133 24.27 9.72 -6.49
N SER A 134 24.24 11.02 -6.31
CA SER A 134 25.42 11.80 -5.89
C SER A 134 25.24 12.57 -4.58
N GLY A 135 24.08 12.42 -3.94
CA GLY A 135 23.71 13.05 -2.68
C GLY A 135 22.46 12.39 -2.12
N THR A 136 21.99 12.86 -0.99
CA THR A 136 20.76 12.34 -0.34
C THR A 136 19.59 12.42 -1.31
N THR A 137 19.09 11.24 -1.72
CA THR A 137 18.09 11.09 -2.78
C THR A 137 17.06 10.05 -2.39
N ILE A 138 15.81 10.34 -2.71
CA ILE A 138 14.70 9.41 -2.62
C ILE A 138 14.35 8.95 -4.03
N VAL A 139 14.42 7.66 -4.29
CA VAL A 139 13.96 7.06 -5.54
C VAL A 139 12.69 6.29 -5.24
N ARG A 140 11.61 6.64 -5.95
CA ARG A 140 10.36 5.88 -5.92
C ARG A 140 10.11 5.30 -7.30
N ALA A 141 9.81 4.01 -7.37
CA ALA A 141 9.61 3.33 -8.64
C ALA A 141 8.40 2.40 -8.63
N MET A 142 7.84 2.19 -9.79
CA MET A 142 6.85 1.17 -10.08
C MET A 142 7.06 0.60 -11.49
N ALA A 143 6.65 -0.63 -11.71
CA ALA A 143 6.59 -1.23 -13.03
C ALA A 143 5.14 -1.47 -13.47
N HIS A 144 4.86 -1.28 -14.73
CA HIS A 144 3.55 -1.56 -15.31
C HIS A 144 3.65 -2.14 -16.72
N ARG A 145 2.63 -2.90 -17.09
CA ARG A 145 2.43 -3.45 -18.42
C ARG A 145 0.93 -3.37 -18.77
N PRO A 146 0.54 -2.99 -19.99
CA PRO A 146 -0.86 -3.04 -20.40
C PRO A 146 -1.47 -4.43 -20.15
N GLY A 147 -2.71 -4.47 -19.66
CA GLY A 147 -3.41 -5.71 -19.28
C GLY A 147 -3.01 -6.30 -17.92
N PHE A 148 -1.86 -5.94 -17.37
CA PHE A 148 -1.36 -6.48 -16.10
C PHE A 148 -1.64 -5.53 -14.92
N LYS A 149 -1.83 -6.11 -13.73
CA LYS A 149 -1.84 -5.33 -12.50
C LYS A 149 -0.42 -4.81 -12.23
N PRO A 150 -0.23 -3.49 -12.11
CA PRO A 150 1.09 -2.92 -11.86
C PRO A 150 1.61 -3.30 -10.46
N THR A 151 2.91 -3.10 -10.25
CA THR A 151 3.52 -3.29 -8.93
C THR A 151 3.00 -2.25 -7.92
N ASN A 152 3.22 -2.49 -6.62
CA ASN A 152 3.28 -1.45 -5.62
C ASN A 152 4.35 -0.40 -6.00
N ILE A 153 4.44 0.66 -5.21
CA ILE A 153 5.49 1.66 -5.35
C ILE A 153 6.56 1.36 -4.31
N ASP A 154 7.74 1.01 -4.78
CA ASP A 154 8.90 0.86 -3.93
C ASP A 154 9.55 2.22 -3.69
N THR A 155 10.06 2.42 -2.49
CA THR A 155 10.78 3.63 -2.09
C THR A 155 12.14 3.24 -1.54
N HIS A 156 13.20 3.81 -2.09
CA HIS A 156 14.57 3.66 -1.62
C HIS A 156 15.17 5.03 -1.31
N THR A 157 15.47 5.26 -0.05
CA THR A 157 16.15 6.48 0.41
C THR A 157 17.63 6.21 0.54
N TYR A 158 18.42 6.95 -0.22
CA TYR A 158 19.89 6.95 -0.17
C TYR A 158 20.35 8.15 0.63
N LEU A 159 20.96 7.91 1.79
CA LEU A 159 21.34 8.94 2.75
C LEU A 159 22.83 9.26 2.64
N PHE A 160 23.15 10.52 2.42
CA PHE A 160 24.49 11.06 2.51
C PHE A 160 24.55 11.95 3.76
N PRO A 161 25.11 11.48 4.89
CA PRO A 161 25.09 12.24 6.13
C PRO A 161 25.71 13.64 6.03
N ALA A 162 26.69 13.83 5.17
CA ALA A 162 27.28 15.14 4.89
C ALA A 162 26.26 16.15 4.34
N ASP A 163 25.34 15.70 3.48
CA ASP A 163 24.29 16.56 2.92
C ASP A 163 23.25 16.91 4.01
N VAL A 164 22.95 15.96 4.89
CA VAL A 164 22.02 16.20 6.00
C VAL A 164 22.50 17.34 6.88
N MET A 165 23.80 17.46 7.09
CA MET A 165 24.38 18.55 7.90
C MET A 165 24.21 19.94 7.24
N THR A 166 24.13 20.01 5.95
CA THR A 166 24.07 21.28 5.17
C THR A 166 22.65 21.70 4.81
N GLN A 167 21.64 20.87 5.10
CA GLN A 167 20.26 21.20 4.76
C GLN A 167 19.74 22.46 5.47
N PRO A 168 18.83 23.26 4.83
CA PRO A 168 18.45 24.60 5.32
C PRO A 168 17.83 24.63 6.71
N LYS A 169 17.22 23.53 7.18
CA LYS A 169 16.57 23.49 8.49
C LYS A 169 17.50 23.04 9.63
N MET A 170 18.74 22.65 9.34
CA MET A 170 19.71 22.32 10.37
C MET A 170 20.19 23.58 11.09
N ARG A 171 20.39 23.45 12.40
CA ARG A 171 20.93 24.57 13.21
C ARG A 171 22.42 24.76 12.94
N THR A 172 22.78 25.85 12.31
CA THR A 172 24.18 26.21 12.03
C THR A 172 25.02 26.33 13.29
N THR A 173 24.43 26.73 14.43
CA THR A 173 25.10 26.76 15.73
C THR A 173 25.56 25.38 16.23
N ILE A 174 24.96 24.30 15.70
CA ILE A 174 25.38 22.93 16.01
C ILE A 174 26.31 22.42 14.91
N THR A 175 25.92 22.52 13.64
CA THR A 175 26.70 21.96 12.54
C THR A 175 28.03 22.68 12.30
N ARG A 176 28.15 23.96 12.69
CA ARG A 176 29.38 24.75 12.63
C ARG A 176 30.12 24.85 13.97
N SER A 177 29.62 24.21 15.01
CA SER A 177 30.31 24.13 16.33
C SER A 177 31.60 23.36 16.17
N GLY A 178 32.70 23.90 16.77
CA GLY A 178 33.97 23.17 16.84
C GLY A 178 33.90 21.89 17.66
N VAL A 179 32.91 21.78 18.57
CA VAL A 179 32.70 20.60 19.41
C VAL A 179 31.72 19.61 18.77
N TYR A 180 30.56 20.09 18.32
CA TYR A 180 29.49 19.22 17.86
C TYR A 180 29.56 18.93 16.37
N GLY A 181 30.03 19.87 15.54
CA GLY A 181 30.09 19.71 14.09
C GLY A 181 30.86 18.46 13.65
N PRO A 182 32.07 18.19 14.15
CA PRO A 182 32.83 16.99 13.80
C PRO A 182 32.14 15.68 14.18
N GLN A 183 31.28 15.68 15.20
CA GLN A 183 30.59 14.48 15.71
C GLN A 183 29.27 14.19 14.99
N MET A 184 28.75 15.13 14.18
CA MET A 184 27.41 15.04 13.61
C MET A 184 27.20 13.86 12.68
N VAL A 185 28.17 13.56 11.82
CA VAL A 185 28.06 12.42 10.88
C VAL A 185 27.97 11.11 11.64
N ASP A 186 28.81 10.93 12.64
CA ASP A 186 28.81 9.70 13.46
C ASP A 186 27.54 9.62 14.31
N SER A 187 27.07 10.74 14.85
CA SER A 187 25.82 10.82 15.60
C SER A 187 24.60 10.45 14.75
N LEU A 188 24.55 10.89 13.48
CA LEU A 188 23.48 10.52 12.54
C LEU A 188 23.49 9.02 12.22
N LYS A 189 24.63 8.38 12.32
CA LYS A 189 24.84 6.95 12.07
C LYS A 189 24.80 6.09 13.33
N ALA A 190 24.65 6.69 14.51
CA ALA A 190 24.60 5.96 15.78
C ALA A 190 23.26 5.26 16.03
N VAL A 191 22.21 5.66 15.31
CA VAL A 191 20.85 5.14 15.47
C VAL A 191 20.22 4.90 14.10
N PRO A 192 19.23 4.00 14.01
CA PRO A 192 18.46 3.83 12.77
C PRO A 192 17.76 5.13 12.36
N THR A 193 17.61 5.33 11.06
CA THR A 193 16.86 6.45 10.48
C THR A 193 15.48 5.98 10.03
N ILE A 194 14.45 6.75 10.38
CA ILE A 194 13.12 6.62 9.77
C ILE A 194 13.02 7.66 8.65
N SER A 195 12.91 7.18 7.42
CA SER A 195 12.59 8.01 6.24
C SER A 195 11.07 8.06 6.06
N LEU A 196 10.52 9.27 5.98
CA LEU A 196 9.10 9.52 5.77
C LEU A 196 8.92 10.28 4.47
N VAL A 197 8.38 9.63 3.45
CA VAL A 197 8.21 10.19 2.11
C VAL A 197 6.74 10.40 1.81
N THR A 198 6.32 11.65 1.77
CA THR A 198 4.94 12.05 1.48
C THR A 198 4.90 13.07 0.33
N PRO A 199 3.96 12.95 -0.62
CA PRO A 199 3.82 13.91 -1.71
C PRO A 199 3.29 15.27 -1.22
N ASN A 200 2.66 15.31 -0.05
CA ASN A 200 2.13 16.53 0.55
C ASN A 200 2.90 16.89 1.82
N ALA A 201 4.09 17.44 1.67
CA ALA A 201 4.88 17.88 2.82
C ALA A 201 4.41 19.24 3.42
N ALA A 202 3.45 19.92 2.80
CA ALA A 202 2.96 21.22 3.27
C ALA A 202 2.35 21.14 4.68
N PHE A 203 1.63 20.04 4.99
CA PHE A 203 1.04 19.83 6.31
C PHE A 203 2.08 19.81 7.45
N LEU A 204 3.32 19.50 7.16
CA LEU A 204 4.41 19.53 8.14
C LEU A 204 4.70 20.95 8.66
N ASN A 205 4.32 21.97 7.89
CA ASN A 205 4.52 23.38 8.24
C ASN A 205 3.25 24.02 8.84
N GLU A 206 2.10 23.37 8.66
CA GLU A 206 0.84 23.89 9.15
C GLU A 206 0.73 23.69 10.67
N GLY A 207 0.41 24.77 11.38
CA GLY A 207 0.11 24.75 12.82
C GLY A 207 -1.34 24.36 13.04
N GLY A 208 -1.58 23.38 13.89
CA GLY A 208 -2.75 23.28 14.76
C GLY A 208 -4.10 22.86 14.23
N SER A 209 -4.50 23.06 12.99
CA SER A 209 -5.91 22.87 12.61
C SER A 209 -6.28 21.48 12.08
N ASN A 210 -5.34 20.72 11.51
CA ASN A 210 -5.59 19.42 10.88
C ASN A 210 -4.76 18.27 11.47
N ILE A 211 -4.62 18.24 12.79
CA ILE A 211 -3.82 17.23 13.51
C ILE A 211 -4.32 15.80 13.36
N ARG A 212 -5.52 15.59 12.84
CA ARG A 212 -6.14 14.26 12.69
C ARG A 212 -6.11 13.77 11.25
N GLU A 213 -5.80 14.62 10.28
CA GLU A 213 -5.74 14.22 8.89
C GLU A 213 -4.50 13.35 8.66
N GLU A 214 -4.72 12.20 8.05
CA GLU A 214 -3.66 11.23 7.74
C GLU A 214 -3.33 11.32 6.26
N TYR A 215 -2.08 11.66 5.96
CA TYR A 215 -1.54 11.73 4.61
C TYR A 215 -0.78 10.45 4.26
N GLN A 216 -1.03 9.93 3.07
CA GLN A 216 -0.30 8.75 2.58
C GLN A 216 1.20 9.01 2.58
N THR A 217 1.96 8.09 3.15
CA THR A 217 3.40 8.22 3.34
C THR A 217 4.06 6.87 3.14
N SER A 218 5.17 6.83 2.42
CA SER A 218 6.08 5.69 2.46
C SER A 218 7.00 5.85 3.66
N ILE A 219 7.16 4.78 4.42
CA ILE A 219 7.89 4.74 5.68
C ILE A 219 8.98 3.70 5.54
N GLU A 220 10.22 4.10 5.71
CA GLU A 220 11.38 3.22 5.67
C GLU A 220 12.12 3.25 6.99
N MET A 221 12.56 2.10 7.48
CA MET A 221 13.56 1.99 8.55
C MET A 221 14.89 1.60 7.93
N ILE A 222 15.90 2.42 8.17
CA ILE A 222 17.22 2.29 7.56
C ILE A 222 18.27 2.20 8.65
N PHE A 223 18.98 1.08 8.72
CA PHE A 223 20.03 0.83 9.69
C PHE A 223 21.40 1.25 9.14
N PRO A 224 22.24 1.88 9.98
CA PRO A 224 23.56 2.36 9.55
C PRO A 224 24.55 1.24 9.24
N ASP A 225 24.36 0.06 9.83
CA ASP A 225 25.20 -1.11 9.67
C ASP A 225 24.80 -2.00 8.48
N GLY A 226 23.79 -1.60 7.72
CA GLY A 226 23.25 -2.37 6.60
C GLY A 226 22.29 -3.48 6.99
N THR A 227 21.93 -3.60 8.28
CA THR A 227 20.86 -4.53 8.70
C THR A 227 19.58 -4.22 7.92
N HIS A 228 18.90 -5.28 7.49
CA HIS A 228 17.68 -5.14 6.71
C HIS A 228 16.55 -4.52 7.53
N GLY A 229 16.09 -3.35 7.11
CA GLY A 229 14.95 -2.66 7.65
C GLY A 229 13.65 -3.02 6.95
N PHE A 230 12.72 -2.10 6.90
CA PHE A 230 11.47 -2.26 6.16
C PHE A 230 11.14 -1.02 5.33
N GLN A 231 10.26 -1.21 4.35
CA GLN A 231 9.52 -0.14 3.68
C GLN A 231 8.04 -0.55 3.66
N GLU A 232 7.20 0.31 4.19
CA GLU A 232 5.75 0.12 4.20
C GLU A 232 5.02 1.45 3.95
N ASN A 233 3.81 1.35 3.40
CA ASN A 233 2.95 2.51 3.25
C ASN A 233 2.05 2.67 4.47
N GLY A 234 1.87 3.91 4.92
CA GLY A 234 1.03 4.24 6.06
C GLY A 234 0.46 5.65 5.98
N GLY A 235 -0.27 6.03 7.00
CA GLY A 235 -0.75 7.38 7.21
C GLY A 235 0.17 8.14 8.16
N LEU A 236 0.54 9.37 7.78
CA LEU A 236 1.28 10.29 8.60
C LEU A 236 0.40 11.48 8.99
N SER A 237 0.34 11.80 10.25
CA SER A 237 -0.36 12.98 10.75
C SER A 237 0.47 13.74 11.79
N ASN A 238 0.23 15.03 11.93
CA ASN A 238 0.76 15.78 13.07
C ASN A 238 0.11 15.26 14.36
N TYR A 239 0.87 15.22 15.43
CA TYR A 239 0.41 14.75 16.74
C TYR A 239 0.81 15.74 17.84
N GLY A 240 -0.07 15.89 18.86
CA GLY A 240 0.30 16.62 20.08
C GLY A 240 -0.21 18.05 20.19
N GLY A 241 -1.45 18.35 19.82
CA GLY A 241 -2.20 19.56 20.21
C GLY A 241 -1.38 20.87 20.18
N ARG A 242 -1.12 21.43 21.35
CA ARG A 242 -0.37 22.68 21.53
C ARG A 242 1.06 22.66 20.99
N TYR A 243 1.66 21.47 20.85
CA TYR A 243 3.05 21.29 20.39
C TYR A 243 3.20 21.29 18.87
N THR A 244 2.14 21.36 18.12
CA THR A 244 2.19 21.41 16.63
C THR A 244 2.86 22.67 16.12
N ASN A 245 2.93 23.75 16.90
CA ASN A 245 3.59 25.00 16.54
C ASN A 245 5.12 25.02 16.78
N PHE A 246 5.67 24.02 17.44
CA PHE A 246 7.10 23.95 17.66
C PHE A 246 7.87 23.55 16.41
N ARG A 247 9.15 23.96 16.31
CA ARG A 247 10.03 23.59 15.20
C ARG A 247 10.22 22.07 15.07
N LYS A 248 10.30 21.36 16.21
CA LYS A 248 10.29 19.90 16.23
C LYS A 248 8.83 19.46 16.30
N LYS A 249 8.36 18.83 15.24
CA LYS A 249 7.02 18.30 15.17
C LYS A 249 6.98 16.88 15.74
N ASN A 250 5.89 16.55 16.40
CA ASN A 250 5.56 15.18 16.73
C ASN A 250 4.65 14.63 15.63
N PHE A 251 4.95 13.43 15.20
CA PHE A 251 4.17 12.73 14.18
C PHE A 251 3.54 11.47 14.73
N ARG A 252 2.39 11.14 14.24
CA ARG A 252 1.78 9.82 14.38
C ARG A 252 1.82 9.11 13.04
N VAL A 253 2.40 7.91 13.06
CA VAL A 253 2.35 6.96 11.96
C VAL A 253 1.25 5.95 12.25
N ALA A 254 0.38 5.67 11.28
CA ALA A 254 -0.70 4.72 11.40
C ALA A 254 -0.72 3.77 10.19
N PHE A 255 -0.59 2.48 10.45
CA PHE A 255 -0.75 1.45 9.43
C PHE A 255 -2.24 1.11 9.28
N ARG A 256 -2.79 1.39 8.10
CA ARG A 256 -4.20 1.18 7.79
C ARG A 256 -4.36 0.63 6.37
N SER A 257 -5.32 -0.26 6.17
CA SER A 257 -5.60 -0.89 4.86
C SER A 257 -5.84 0.10 3.72
N LYS A 258 -6.32 1.30 4.02
CA LYS A 258 -6.49 2.37 2.99
C LYS A 258 -5.18 2.91 2.43
N PHE A 259 -4.04 2.68 3.10
CA PHE A 259 -2.73 3.16 2.66
C PHE A 259 -1.80 2.03 2.21
N GLY A 260 -2.00 0.83 2.73
CA GLY A 260 -1.13 -0.33 2.50
C GLY A 260 -1.43 -1.45 3.48
N ALA A 261 -0.42 -2.00 4.13
CA ALA A 261 -0.60 -3.01 5.17
C ALA A 261 -1.36 -2.44 6.38
N ALA A 262 -2.37 -3.17 6.87
CA ALA A 262 -3.15 -2.75 8.04
C ALA A 262 -2.36 -2.81 9.36
N LYS A 263 -1.22 -3.49 9.35
CA LYS A 263 -0.31 -3.63 10.49
C LYS A 263 1.12 -3.73 10.00
N LEU A 264 2.05 -3.11 10.73
CA LEU A 264 3.47 -3.35 10.52
C LEU A 264 3.81 -4.79 10.97
N ARG A 265 4.39 -5.58 10.05
CA ARG A 265 4.86 -6.93 10.32
C ARG A 265 6.40 -6.94 10.39
N TYR A 266 6.94 -6.12 11.25
CA TYR A 266 8.38 -6.00 11.48
C TYR A 266 8.65 -6.06 12.99
N PRO A 267 9.55 -6.89 13.48
CA PRO A 267 9.94 -6.92 14.88
C PRO A 267 10.68 -5.62 15.22
N ILE A 268 10.15 -4.88 16.18
CA ILE A 268 10.76 -3.63 16.69
C ILE A 268 11.40 -3.93 18.05
#